data_29a3326c9b2f7cd65f5216c36d723ad9
#
_entry.id   29a3326c9b2f7cd65f5216c36d723ad9
#
_cell.length_a   1.000
_cell.length_b   1.000
_cell.length_c   1.000
_cell.angle_alpha   90.00
_cell.angle_beta   90.00
_cell.angle_gamma   90.00
#
_symmetry.space_group_name_H-M   'P 1'
#
loop_
_entity.id
_entity.type
_entity.pdbx_description
1 polymer ?
#
loop_
_entity_poly.entity_id
_entity_poly.type
_entity_poly.pdbx_seq_one_letter_code
_entity_poly.pdbx_strand_id
1 'polypeptide(L)'
;MSERRSTDGSDYTERLVGLEQPLWKRVLDVQAPYRWNIRRLLGGRHVLDVGCGLGRNLAHLGANGVGVDHNPTSVDVCRQRGLTAFTTAEFGDTEYAKPGRFDGLLAAHLIEHMPRADAVKVIDSYLGYLAPGALVVFICPQERGYTTDATHVEFTDFEGLTDIAVQLGLTVVKQLSFPLPRAAGNVFPYNEFVLLSRKDD
;
A
#
# COMPACT_ATOMS: atom_id res chain seq x y z
N MET A 1 3.94 28.86 8.42
CA MET A 1 3.10 27.95 7.64
C MET A 1 4.05 27.06 6.85
N SER A 2 4.24 25.81 7.26
CA SER A 2 5.06 24.85 6.51
C SER A 2 4.27 24.44 5.27
N GLU A 3 4.81 24.67 4.07
CA GLU A 3 4.23 24.12 2.84
C GLU A 3 4.20 22.60 2.97
N ARG A 4 2.99 22.04 2.91
CA ARG A 4 2.81 20.58 2.84
C ARG A 4 3.42 20.11 1.52
N ARG A 5 4.41 19.24 1.59
CA ARG A 5 4.99 18.62 0.39
C ARG A 5 3.93 17.66 -0.19
N SER A 6 3.52 17.92 -1.44
CA SER A 6 2.57 17.08 -2.17
C SER A 6 3.25 15.77 -2.64
N THR A 7 2.47 14.71 -2.76
CA THR A 7 2.89 13.45 -3.40
C THR A 7 2.66 13.44 -4.92
N ASP A 8 2.16 14.55 -5.49
CA ASP A 8 1.68 14.64 -6.88
C ASP A 8 2.77 14.94 -7.93
N GLY A 9 4.01 15.25 -7.51
CA GLY A 9 5.04 15.78 -8.40
C GLY A 9 6.14 14.79 -8.79
N SER A 10 6.88 15.13 -9.88
CA SER A 10 8.13 14.46 -10.29
C SER A 10 9.16 14.40 -9.16
N ASP A 11 9.24 15.46 -8.33
CA ASP A 11 10.15 15.57 -7.20
C ASP A 11 9.92 14.47 -6.14
N TYR A 12 8.67 14.07 -5.92
CA TYR A 12 8.33 12.94 -5.05
C TYR A 12 8.83 11.62 -5.64
N THR A 13 8.59 11.42 -6.94
CA THR A 13 9.04 10.22 -7.67
C THR A 13 10.57 10.12 -7.70
N GLU A 14 11.29 11.23 -7.98
CA GLU A 14 12.75 11.26 -7.95
C GLU A 14 13.31 10.95 -6.55
N ARG A 15 12.69 11.46 -5.50
CA ARG A 15 13.05 11.14 -4.12
C ARG A 15 12.88 9.65 -3.81
N LEU A 16 11.78 9.03 -4.24
CA LEU A 16 11.55 7.60 -4.05
C LEU A 16 12.58 6.75 -4.81
N VAL A 17 12.90 7.12 -6.06
CA VAL A 17 13.96 6.47 -6.85
C VAL A 17 15.30 6.58 -6.15
N GLY A 18 15.65 7.76 -5.60
CA GLY A 18 16.89 7.97 -4.85
C GLY A 18 16.99 7.10 -3.58
N LEU A 19 15.87 6.83 -2.91
CA LEU A 19 15.84 5.96 -1.72
C LEU A 19 16.02 4.47 -2.04
N GLU A 20 15.73 4.04 -3.27
CA GLU A 20 15.93 2.65 -3.71
C GLU A 20 17.39 2.30 -4.06
N GLN A 21 18.26 3.29 -4.30
CA GLN A 21 19.56 3.12 -4.97
C GLN A 21 20.83 2.79 -4.15
N PRO A 22 20.91 2.82 -2.80
CA PRO A 22 22.16 2.46 -2.13
C PRO A 22 22.54 1.00 -2.38
N LEU A 23 23.72 0.77 -2.96
CA LEU A 23 24.24 -0.58 -3.32
C LEU A 23 24.21 -1.57 -2.15
N TRP A 24 24.47 -1.12 -0.91
CA TRP A 24 24.46 -1.99 0.27
C TRP A 24 23.06 -2.55 0.57
N LYS A 25 21.98 -1.80 0.26
CA LYS A 25 20.58 -2.28 0.41
C LYS A 25 20.27 -3.43 -0.57
N ARG A 26 20.89 -3.42 -1.76
CA ARG A 26 20.76 -4.50 -2.74
C ARG A 26 21.54 -5.74 -2.32
N VAL A 27 22.75 -5.55 -1.78
CA VAL A 27 23.61 -6.66 -1.32
C VAL A 27 23.01 -7.39 -0.12
N LEU A 28 22.42 -6.65 0.83
CA LEU A 28 21.82 -7.22 2.04
C LEU A 28 20.36 -7.67 1.85
N ASP A 29 19.78 -7.46 0.66
CA ASP A 29 18.35 -7.72 0.35
C ASP A 29 17.40 -7.34 1.50
N VAL A 30 17.53 -6.10 1.96
CA VAL A 30 16.72 -5.57 3.08
C VAL A 30 15.20 -5.64 2.81
N GLN A 31 14.82 -5.87 1.55
CA GLN A 31 13.42 -6.06 1.13
C GLN A 31 12.95 -7.51 1.27
N ALA A 32 13.85 -8.48 1.51
CA ALA A 32 13.47 -9.89 1.59
C ALA A 32 12.37 -10.19 2.62
N PRO A 33 12.39 -9.65 3.85
CA PRO A 33 11.31 -9.86 4.82
C PRO A 33 9.97 -9.34 4.30
N TYR A 34 9.94 -8.12 3.73
CA TYR A 34 8.72 -7.47 3.23
C TYR A 34 8.16 -8.22 2.01
N ARG A 35 9.01 -8.61 1.07
CA ARG A 35 8.65 -9.47 -0.06
C ARG A 35 8.07 -10.79 0.41
N TRP A 36 8.69 -11.43 1.40
CA TRP A 36 8.17 -12.66 1.99
C TRP A 36 6.80 -12.42 2.65
N ASN A 37 6.61 -11.33 3.40
CA ASN A 37 5.35 -11.01 4.05
C ASN A 37 4.22 -10.79 3.03
N ILE A 38 4.45 -9.97 1.98
CA ILE A 38 3.47 -9.75 0.91
C ILE A 38 3.08 -11.07 0.24
N ARG A 39 4.07 -11.90 -0.12
CA ARG A 39 3.80 -13.21 -0.74
C ARG A 39 3.08 -14.17 0.19
N ARG A 40 3.38 -14.15 1.49
CA ARG A 40 2.69 -14.97 2.50
C ARG A 40 1.24 -14.56 2.66
N LEU A 41 0.94 -13.26 2.61
CA LEU A 41 -0.40 -12.72 2.84
C LEU A 41 -1.26 -12.80 1.57
N LEU A 42 -0.69 -12.48 0.41
CA LEU A 42 -1.42 -12.24 -0.83
C LEU A 42 -0.95 -13.12 -2.01
N GLY A 43 0.03 -13.99 -1.79
CA GLY A 43 0.54 -14.85 -2.87
C GLY A 43 -0.53 -15.77 -3.45
N GLY A 44 -0.54 -15.88 -4.78
CA GLY A 44 -1.53 -16.67 -5.55
C GLY A 44 -2.86 -15.97 -5.78
N ARG A 45 -3.10 -14.78 -5.20
CA ARG A 45 -4.29 -13.97 -5.42
C ARG A 45 -4.09 -12.98 -6.56
N HIS A 46 -5.19 -12.62 -7.22
CA HIS A 46 -5.22 -11.43 -8.07
C HIS A 46 -5.41 -10.19 -7.19
N VAL A 47 -4.37 -9.37 -7.09
CA VAL A 47 -4.30 -8.29 -6.11
C VAL A 47 -4.36 -6.93 -6.79
N LEU A 48 -5.25 -6.07 -6.29
CA LEU A 48 -5.25 -4.64 -6.59
C LEU A 48 -4.39 -3.92 -5.54
N ASP A 49 -3.27 -3.30 -5.96
CA ASP A 49 -2.36 -2.51 -5.12
C ASP A 49 -2.72 -1.03 -5.26
N VAL A 50 -3.45 -0.50 -4.28
CA VAL A 50 -3.94 0.88 -4.26
C VAL A 50 -2.89 1.79 -3.63
N GLY A 51 -2.45 2.81 -4.37
CA GLY A 51 -1.29 3.62 -4.01
C GLY A 51 0.02 2.87 -4.28
N CYS A 52 0.14 2.24 -5.45
CA CYS A 52 1.26 1.34 -5.76
C CYS A 52 2.63 2.04 -5.86
N GLY A 53 2.67 3.37 -5.95
CA GLY A 53 3.89 4.16 -6.08
C GLY A 53 4.77 3.67 -7.23
N LEU A 54 6.05 3.42 -6.96
CA LEU A 54 7.01 2.91 -7.95
C LEU A 54 6.89 1.38 -8.21
N GLY A 55 5.84 0.71 -7.71
CA GLY A 55 5.55 -0.69 -7.98
C GLY A 55 6.38 -1.69 -7.18
N ARG A 56 6.93 -1.30 -6.02
CA ARG A 56 7.72 -2.23 -5.18
C ARG A 56 6.91 -3.47 -4.81
N ASN A 57 5.69 -3.30 -4.32
CA ASN A 57 4.82 -4.42 -3.95
C ASN A 57 4.31 -5.18 -5.17
N LEU A 58 4.03 -4.48 -6.29
CA LEU A 58 3.69 -5.12 -7.56
C LEU A 58 4.79 -6.09 -8.02
N ALA A 59 6.05 -5.71 -7.92
CA ALA A 59 7.18 -6.59 -8.25
C ALA A 59 7.22 -7.84 -7.33
N HIS A 60 6.73 -7.72 -6.09
CA HIS A 60 6.61 -8.85 -5.17
C HIS A 60 5.44 -9.78 -5.51
N LEU A 61 4.33 -9.24 -6.05
CA LEU A 61 3.14 -9.97 -6.48
C LEU A 61 3.30 -10.61 -7.86
N GLY A 62 4.19 -10.06 -8.68
CA GLY A 62 4.44 -10.54 -10.05
C GLY A 62 3.23 -10.31 -10.97
N ALA A 63 2.96 -11.26 -11.87
CA ALA A 63 1.88 -11.16 -12.86
C ALA A 63 0.45 -11.06 -12.26
N ASN A 64 0.30 -11.34 -10.98
CA ASN A 64 -1.00 -11.30 -10.29
C ASN A 64 -1.32 -9.92 -9.68
N GLY A 65 -0.39 -8.97 -9.72
CA GLY A 65 -0.57 -7.62 -9.22
C GLY A 65 -1.01 -6.64 -10.30
N VAL A 66 -2.02 -5.82 -9.99
CA VAL A 66 -2.41 -4.64 -10.78
C VAL A 66 -2.35 -3.43 -9.87
N GLY A 67 -1.60 -2.41 -10.24
CA GLY A 67 -1.41 -1.20 -9.45
C GLY A 67 -2.31 -0.05 -9.90
N VAL A 68 -2.71 0.77 -8.93
CA VAL A 68 -3.32 2.07 -9.19
C VAL A 68 -2.63 3.13 -8.35
N ASP A 69 -2.27 4.24 -8.99
CA ASP A 69 -1.68 5.40 -8.31
C ASP A 69 -2.23 6.70 -8.91
N HIS A 70 -2.30 7.76 -8.10
CA HIS A 70 -2.73 9.07 -8.57
C HIS A 70 -1.62 9.80 -9.35
N ASN A 71 -0.35 9.45 -9.10
CA ASN A 71 0.81 10.09 -9.71
C ASN A 71 1.19 9.41 -11.04
N PRO A 72 0.97 10.06 -12.22
CA PRO A 72 1.26 9.46 -13.50
C PRO A 72 2.74 9.13 -13.69
N THR A 73 3.66 9.93 -13.12
CA THR A 73 5.10 9.65 -13.21
C THR A 73 5.46 8.33 -12.49
N SER A 74 4.84 8.04 -11.35
CA SER A 74 5.01 6.76 -10.63
C SER A 74 4.48 5.59 -11.46
N VAL A 75 3.32 5.76 -12.10
CA VAL A 75 2.73 4.75 -13.00
C VAL A 75 3.63 4.48 -14.20
N ASP A 76 4.20 5.51 -14.80
CA ASP A 76 5.13 5.36 -15.93
C ASP A 76 6.39 4.57 -15.53
N VAL A 77 6.93 4.80 -14.32
CA VAL A 77 8.04 4.01 -13.78
C VAL A 77 7.63 2.54 -13.62
N CYS A 78 6.42 2.26 -13.11
CA CYS A 78 5.91 0.88 -13.04
C CYS A 78 5.87 0.21 -14.42
N ARG A 79 5.32 0.90 -15.42
CA ARG A 79 5.21 0.40 -16.79
C ARG A 79 6.59 0.13 -17.43
N GLN A 80 7.55 1.04 -17.23
CA GLN A 80 8.94 0.85 -17.67
C GLN A 80 9.61 -0.36 -17.05
N ARG A 81 9.19 -0.75 -15.81
CA ARG A 81 9.63 -1.97 -15.13
C ARG A 81 8.87 -3.23 -15.56
N GLY A 82 7.97 -3.13 -16.53
CA GLY A 82 7.14 -4.25 -17.01
C GLY A 82 6.01 -4.63 -16.05
N LEU A 83 5.61 -3.72 -15.13
CA LEU A 83 4.53 -3.93 -14.19
C LEU A 83 3.21 -3.38 -14.76
N THR A 84 2.10 -4.01 -14.43
CA THR A 84 0.76 -3.55 -14.80
C THR A 84 0.30 -2.48 -13.82
N ALA A 85 0.23 -1.23 -14.25
CA ALA A 85 -0.20 -0.11 -13.42
C ALA A 85 -0.96 0.94 -14.24
N PHE A 86 -1.88 1.62 -13.58
CA PHE A 86 -2.76 2.63 -14.15
C PHE A 86 -2.87 3.84 -13.23
N THR A 87 -3.11 5.01 -13.80
CA THR A 87 -3.53 6.15 -12.99
C THR A 87 -4.96 5.94 -12.49
N THR A 88 -5.34 6.65 -11.42
CA THR A 88 -6.72 6.64 -10.91
C THR A 88 -7.73 7.04 -11.97
N ALA A 89 -7.35 7.94 -12.90
CA ALA A 89 -8.21 8.38 -13.98
C ALA A 89 -8.38 7.31 -15.09
N GLU A 90 -7.33 6.53 -15.39
CA GLU A 90 -7.36 5.51 -16.44
C GLU A 90 -8.02 4.21 -15.99
N PHE A 91 -7.90 3.85 -14.71
CA PHE A 91 -8.24 2.52 -14.20
C PHE A 91 -9.68 2.10 -14.56
N GLY A 92 -10.64 3.02 -14.44
CA GLY A 92 -12.07 2.76 -14.70
C GLY A 92 -12.37 2.26 -16.13
N ASP A 93 -11.55 2.62 -17.09
CA ASP A 93 -11.69 2.26 -18.51
C ASP A 93 -10.92 1.00 -18.90
N THR A 94 -10.27 0.32 -17.94
CA THR A 94 -9.45 -0.86 -18.21
C THR A 94 -10.26 -2.17 -18.13
N GLU A 95 -9.71 -3.22 -18.72
CA GLU A 95 -10.24 -4.58 -18.56
C GLU A 95 -10.22 -5.09 -17.10
N TYR A 96 -9.46 -4.44 -16.22
CA TYR A 96 -9.34 -4.79 -14.80
C TYR A 96 -10.45 -4.20 -13.94
N ALA A 97 -11.12 -3.12 -14.38
CA ALA A 97 -12.21 -2.46 -13.65
C ALA A 97 -13.53 -3.23 -13.79
N LYS A 98 -13.55 -4.49 -13.36
CA LYS A 98 -14.74 -5.36 -13.40
C LYS A 98 -15.10 -5.83 -12.01
N PRO A 99 -16.40 -5.87 -11.65
CA PRO A 99 -16.85 -6.40 -10.37
C PRO A 99 -16.29 -7.81 -10.10
N GLY A 100 -15.78 -8.03 -8.90
CA GLY A 100 -15.25 -9.32 -8.49
C GLY A 100 -13.95 -9.75 -9.17
N ARG A 101 -13.25 -8.84 -9.85
CA ARG A 101 -12.01 -9.15 -10.59
C ARG A 101 -10.85 -9.56 -9.67
N PHE A 102 -10.79 -9.00 -8.46
CA PHE A 102 -9.71 -9.20 -7.53
C PHE A 102 -10.16 -9.98 -6.30
N ASP A 103 -9.35 -10.90 -5.83
CA ASP A 103 -9.54 -11.63 -4.56
C ASP A 103 -8.54 -11.17 -3.47
N GLY A 104 -7.82 -10.07 -3.73
CA GLY A 104 -7.00 -9.35 -2.78
C GLY A 104 -6.92 -7.85 -3.08
N LEU A 105 -6.83 -7.03 -2.04
CA LEU A 105 -6.48 -5.60 -2.11
C LEU A 105 -5.33 -5.34 -1.15
N LEU A 106 -4.37 -4.57 -1.60
CA LEU A 106 -3.27 -4.06 -0.80
C LEU A 106 -3.34 -2.53 -0.77
N ALA A 107 -3.30 -1.94 0.42
CA ALA A 107 -3.04 -0.52 0.62
C ALA A 107 -1.85 -0.40 1.58
N ALA A 108 -0.66 -0.28 1.02
CA ALA A 108 0.59 -0.25 1.77
C ALA A 108 1.27 1.11 1.64
N HIS A 109 1.48 1.77 2.77
CA HIS A 109 2.07 3.12 2.84
C HIS A 109 1.28 4.15 2.01
N LEU A 110 -0.04 4.09 2.12
CA LEU A 110 -0.99 4.99 1.47
C LEU A 110 -1.76 5.83 2.51
N ILE A 111 -2.30 5.16 3.52
CA ILE A 111 -3.29 5.74 4.45
C ILE A 111 -2.69 6.90 5.24
N GLU A 112 -1.43 6.79 5.65
CA GLU A 112 -0.73 7.83 6.43
C GLU A 112 -0.51 9.15 5.67
N HIS A 113 -0.70 9.17 4.36
CA HIS A 113 -0.50 10.37 3.52
C HIS A 113 -1.75 11.25 3.40
N MET A 114 -2.87 10.85 3.99
CA MET A 114 -4.13 11.59 3.91
C MET A 114 -4.92 11.52 5.22
N PRO A 115 -5.92 12.42 5.42
CA PRO A 115 -6.87 12.27 6.52
C PRO A 115 -7.63 10.94 6.42
N ARG A 116 -7.92 10.32 7.57
CA ARG A 116 -8.59 9.00 7.65
C ARG A 116 -9.90 8.94 6.85
N ALA A 117 -10.71 10.00 6.90
CA ALA A 117 -11.96 10.08 6.14
C ALA A 117 -11.76 10.02 4.61
N ASP A 118 -10.63 10.52 4.12
CA ASP A 118 -10.28 10.45 2.70
C ASP A 118 -9.71 9.08 2.34
N ALA A 119 -8.93 8.47 3.24
CA ALA A 119 -8.48 7.09 3.07
C ALA A 119 -9.66 6.11 2.95
N VAL A 120 -10.71 6.26 3.77
CA VAL A 120 -11.95 5.48 3.65
C VAL A 120 -12.56 5.64 2.27
N LYS A 121 -12.75 6.89 1.77
CA LYS A 121 -13.33 7.13 0.44
C LYS A 121 -12.50 6.52 -0.69
N VAL A 122 -11.18 6.67 -0.62
CA VAL A 122 -10.26 6.10 -1.61
C VAL A 122 -10.40 4.59 -1.66
N ILE A 123 -10.32 3.91 -0.53
CA ILE A 123 -10.43 2.45 -0.51
C ILE A 123 -11.83 1.97 -0.92
N ASP A 124 -12.89 2.64 -0.46
CA ASP A 124 -14.29 2.32 -0.80
C ASP A 124 -14.51 2.31 -2.31
N SER A 125 -13.90 3.26 -3.04
CA SER A 125 -14.02 3.35 -4.50
C SER A 125 -13.51 2.10 -5.25
N TYR A 126 -12.70 1.25 -4.59
CA TYR A 126 -12.16 0.02 -5.17
C TYR A 126 -12.83 -1.26 -4.66
N LEU A 127 -13.65 -1.20 -3.60
CA LEU A 127 -14.29 -2.41 -3.03
C LEU A 127 -15.22 -3.11 -4.00
N GLY A 128 -15.84 -2.37 -4.93
CA GLY A 128 -16.69 -2.94 -5.97
C GLY A 128 -15.96 -3.91 -6.93
N TYR A 129 -14.66 -3.77 -7.06
CA TYR A 129 -13.84 -4.65 -7.91
C TYR A 129 -13.39 -5.93 -7.20
N LEU A 130 -13.63 -6.03 -5.89
CA LEU A 130 -13.26 -7.21 -5.10
C LEU A 130 -14.37 -8.27 -5.12
N ALA A 131 -13.94 -9.50 -5.25
CA ALA A 131 -14.80 -10.67 -5.06
C ALA A 131 -15.29 -10.79 -3.60
N PRO A 132 -16.45 -11.45 -3.37
CA PRO A 132 -16.81 -11.88 -2.02
C PRO A 132 -15.71 -12.71 -1.37
N GLY A 133 -15.44 -12.49 -0.09
CA GLY A 133 -14.37 -13.16 0.63
C GLY A 133 -12.95 -12.66 0.32
N ALA A 134 -12.80 -11.63 -0.52
CA ALA A 134 -11.49 -11.04 -0.84
C ALA A 134 -10.75 -10.54 0.40
N LEU A 135 -9.44 -10.77 0.45
CA LEU A 135 -8.58 -10.31 1.54
C LEU A 135 -8.14 -8.87 1.29
N VAL A 136 -8.36 -8.00 2.26
CA VAL A 136 -7.91 -6.61 2.25
C VAL A 136 -6.78 -6.45 3.27
N VAL A 137 -5.62 -5.98 2.82
CA VAL A 137 -4.44 -5.81 3.66
C VAL A 137 -4.05 -4.34 3.70
N PHE A 138 -4.03 -3.78 4.91
CA PHE A 138 -3.52 -2.44 5.18
C PHE A 138 -2.15 -2.53 5.83
N ILE A 139 -1.20 -1.73 5.37
CA ILE A 139 0.15 -1.63 5.94
C ILE A 139 0.49 -0.16 6.15
N CYS A 140 0.77 0.22 7.40
CA CYS A 140 1.21 1.57 7.78
C CYS A 140 2.49 1.52 8.61
N PRO A 141 3.34 2.57 8.57
CA PRO A 141 4.52 2.65 9.41
C PRO A 141 4.14 2.78 10.88
N GLN A 142 4.93 2.16 11.76
CA GLN A 142 4.81 2.42 13.19
C GLN A 142 5.50 3.74 13.58
N GLU A 143 5.46 4.12 14.86
CA GLU A 143 5.81 5.45 15.36
C GLU A 143 7.11 6.00 14.79
N ARG A 144 8.19 5.20 14.87
CA ARG A 144 9.49 5.64 14.39
C ARG A 144 9.51 5.81 12.88
N GLY A 145 8.87 4.92 12.13
CA GLY A 145 8.74 5.00 10.68
C GLY A 145 7.91 6.22 10.25
N TYR A 146 6.78 6.44 10.93
CA TYR A 146 5.90 7.58 10.67
C TYR A 146 6.65 8.92 10.76
N THR A 147 7.52 9.10 11.75
CA THR A 147 8.25 10.35 11.96
C THR A 147 9.37 10.61 10.95
N THR A 148 9.71 9.66 10.08
CA THR A 148 10.81 9.78 9.12
C THR A 148 10.40 10.41 7.78
N ASP A 149 9.11 10.55 7.51
CA ASP A 149 8.62 11.15 6.27
C ASP A 149 7.74 12.38 6.56
N ALA A 150 8.13 13.53 6.00
CA ALA A 150 7.42 14.80 6.16
C ALA A 150 6.11 14.88 5.34
N THR A 151 5.83 13.89 4.49
CA THR A 151 4.58 13.79 3.73
C THR A 151 3.48 13.06 4.47
N HIS A 152 3.78 12.46 5.63
CA HIS A 152 2.77 11.85 6.48
C HIS A 152 1.85 12.90 7.10
N VAL A 153 0.55 12.67 7.02
CA VAL A 153 -0.52 13.59 7.42
C VAL A 153 -1.18 13.14 8.72
N GLU A 154 -1.54 11.86 8.82
CA GLU A 154 -2.23 11.32 9.98
C GLU A 154 -1.59 9.98 10.41
N PHE A 155 -1.20 9.89 11.70
CA PHE A 155 -0.72 8.64 12.27
C PHE A 155 -1.87 7.65 12.43
N THR A 156 -1.69 6.46 11.88
CA THR A 156 -2.72 5.42 11.89
C THR A 156 -2.15 4.12 12.46
N ASP A 157 -2.56 3.80 13.68
CA ASP A 157 -2.21 2.56 14.38
C ASP A 157 -3.24 1.45 14.17
N PHE A 158 -3.19 0.38 14.97
CA PHE A 158 -4.15 -0.73 14.86
C PHE A 158 -5.60 -0.32 15.13
N GLU A 159 -5.83 0.62 16.05
CA GLU A 159 -7.17 1.14 16.32
C GLU A 159 -7.69 1.91 15.12
N GLY A 160 -6.88 2.83 14.61
CA GLY A 160 -7.23 3.60 13.41
C GLY A 160 -7.43 2.74 12.17
N LEU A 161 -6.60 1.72 11.94
CA LEU A 161 -6.80 0.77 10.84
C LEU A 161 -8.06 -0.07 11.00
N THR A 162 -8.39 -0.46 12.24
CA THR A 162 -9.63 -1.17 12.56
C THR A 162 -10.85 -0.32 12.29
N ASP A 163 -10.83 0.96 12.69
CA ASP A 163 -11.90 1.91 12.42
C ASP A 163 -12.14 2.08 10.91
N ILE A 164 -11.08 2.19 10.13
CA ILE A 164 -11.17 2.24 8.66
C ILE A 164 -11.84 0.96 8.13
N ALA A 165 -11.38 -0.21 8.55
CA ALA A 165 -11.93 -1.48 8.10
C ALA A 165 -13.42 -1.60 8.44
N VAL A 166 -13.83 -1.22 9.65
CA VAL A 166 -15.24 -1.24 10.08
C VAL A 166 -16.10 -0.26 9.27
N GLN A 167 -15.61 0.96 9.02
CA GLN A 167 -16.33 1.94 8.19
C GLN A 167 -16.51 1.46 6.74
N LEU A 168 -15.59 0.64 6.24
CA LEU A 168 -15.64 0.00 4.92
C LEU A 168 -16.51 -1.27 4.89
N GLY A 169 -17.13 -1.67 6.01
CA GLY A 169 -17.89 -2.92 6.11
C GLY A 169 -17.04 -4.19 6.00
N LEU A 170 -15.75 -4.10 6.35
CA LEU A 170 -14.83 -5.23 6.31
C LEU A 170 -14.75 -5.93 7.67
N THR A 171 -14.70 -7.26 7.65
CA THR A 171 -14.45 -8.06 8.86
C THR A 171 -12.97 -8.15 9.13
N VAL A 172 -12.51 -7.64 10.30
CA VAL A 172 -11.11 -7.74 10.73
C VAL A 172 -10.76 -9.19 11.05
N VAL A 173 -9.70 -9.70 10.42
CA VAL A 173 -9.23 -11.08 10.56
C VAL A 173 -8.03 -11.17 11.49
N LYS A 174 -7.06 -10.26 11.35
CA LYS A 174 -5.81 -10.31 12.11
C LYS A 174 -5.06 -8.99 12.12
N GLN A 175 -4.39 -8.72 13.23
CA GLN A 175 -3.43 -7.64 13.40
C GLN A 175 -2.01 -8.21 13.60
N LEU A 176 -1.02 -7.63 12.95
CA LEU A 176 0.37 -8.07 13.02
C LEU A 176 1.30 -6.86 13.13
N SER A 177 2.33 -6.97 13.95
CA SER A 177 3.51 -6.09 13.86
C SER A 177 4.58 -6.80 13.03
N PHE A 178 5.19 -6.12 12.07
CA PHE A 178 6.15 -6.72 11.14
C PHE A 178 7.29 -5.74 10.81
N PRO A 179 8.55 -6.17 10.63
CA PRO A 179 9.03 -7.55 10.82
C PRO A 179 9.28 -7.95 12.28
N LEU A 180 9.30 -6.99 13.19
CA LEU A 180 9.61 -7.19 14.61
C LEU A 180 8.36 -7.05 15.50
N PRO A 181 8.40 -7.50 16.76
CA PRO A 181 7.33 -7.27 17.72
C PRO A 181 6.98 -5.79 17.87
N ARG A 182 5.74 -5.51 18.29
CA ARG A 182 5.15 -4.16 18.39
C ARG A 182 6.05 -3.12 19.08
N ALA A 183 6.72 -3.51 20.18
CA ALA A 183 7.59 -2.61 20.94
C ALA A 183 8.77 -2.04 20.12
N ALA A 184 9.20 -2.74 19.06
CA ALA A 184 10.27 -2.31 18.20
C ALA A 184 9.89 -1.08 17.34
N GLY A 185 8.61 -0.83 17.11
CA GLY A 185 8.14 0.31 16.32
C GLY A 185 8.50 1.67 16.88
N ASN A 186 8.81 1.77 18.15
CA ASN A 186 9.28 3.00 18.79
C ASN A 186 10.72 3.38 18.42
N VAL A 187 11.52 2.41 17.97
CA VAL A 187 12.96 2.61 17.70
C VAL A 187 13.40 2.19 16.30
N PHE A 188 12.72 1.21 15.71
CA PHE A 188 13.05 0.68 14.40
C PHE A 188 12.13 1.27 13.31
N PRO A 189 12.66 2.10 12.39
CA PRO A 189 11.84 2.88 11.46
C PRO A 189 11.14 2.05 10.38
N TYR A 190 11.52 0.80 10.21
CA TYR A 190 10.94 -0.09 9.21
C TYR A 190 9.93 -1.10 9.79
N ASN A 191 9.51 -0.89 11.06
CA ASN A 191 8.44 -1.70 11.64
C ASN A 191 7.07 -1.16 11.21
N GLU A 192 6.16 -2.08 10.90
CA GLU A 192 4.87 -1.79 10.27
C GLU A 192 3.72 -2.34 11.09
N PHE A 193 2.60 -1.61 11.12
CA PHE A 193 1.29 -2.16 11.42
C PHE A 193 0.77 -2.87 10.18
N VAL A 194 0.30 -4.08 10.33
CA VAL A 194 -0.33 -4.86 9.26
C VAL A 194 -1.70 -5.32 9.76
N LEU A 195 -2.76 -4.84 9.14
CA LEU A 195 -4.13 -5.27 9.39
C LEU A 195 -4.63 -6.11 8.22
N LEU A 196 -5.12 -7.30 8.52
CA LEU A 196 -5.81 -8.16 7.58
C LEU A 196 -7.32 -8.09 7.85
N SER A 197 -8.06 -7.79 6.81
CA SER A 197 -9.52 -7.77 6.83
C SER A 197 -10.06 -8.56 5.65
N ARG A 198 -11.33 -8.91 5.68
CA ARG A 198 -12.01 -9.62 4.62
C ARG A 198 -13.27 -8.86 4.21
N LYS A 199 -13.51 -8.77 2.91
CA LYS A 199 -14.79 -8.34 2.37
C LYS A 199 -15.81 -9.45 2.58
N ASP A 200 -16.90 -9.12 3.26
CA ASP A 200 -18.02 -10.04 3.40
C ASP A 200 -18.81 -10.18 2.08
N ASP A 201 -19.73 -11.12 2.02
CA ASP A 201 -20.54 -11.44 0.82
C ASP A 201 -21.52 -10.33 0.42
#